data_f853c03e863ecc2a41269bfc34c084af
#
_entry.id   f853c03e863ecc2a41269bfc34c084af
#
_cell.length_a   1.000
_cell.length_b   1.000
_cell.length_c   1.000
_cell.angle_alpha   90.00
_cell.angle_beta   90.00
_cell.angle_gamma   90.00
#
_symmetry.space_group_name_H-M   'P 1'
#
loop_
_entity.id
_entity.type
_entity.pdbx_description
1 polymer ?
#
loop_
_entity_poly.entity_id
_entity_poly.type
_entity_poly.pdbx_seq_one_letter_code
_entity_poly.pdbx_strand_id
1 'polypeptide(L)'
;LSPNVSDIVSIGKACQDAGADAVSAINTVVGMSIDAKSGKSNIFTTYGGLSGPAIKPIGLAAVNKLYNSLSIPIIGMGGIVSSSDVAEYILAGSTSVQVGTANFRNPGTGEDLIDMINTYVGESNWKSLDEMIGKVETHN
;
A
#
# COMPACT_ATOMS: atom_id res chain seq x y z
N LEU A 1 -1.98 -9.44 -1.99
CA LEU A 1 -2.97 -9.35 -3.08
C LEU A 1 -2.44 -8.49 -4.22
N SER A 2 -2.79 -8.86 -5.46
CA SER A 2 -2.37 -8.13 -6.66
C SER A 2 -3.41 -7.06 -7.03
N PRO A 3 -2.98 -5.86 -7.46
CA PRO A 3 -3.89 -4.86 -8.01
C PRO A 3 -4.29 -5.15 -9.46
N ASN A 4 -3.62 -6.11 -10.11
CA ASN A 4 -3.79 -6.43 -11.54
C ASN A 4 -4.97 -7.40 -11.75
N VAL A 5 -6.09 -7.11 -11.12
CA VAL A 5 -7.32 -7.91 -11.15
C VAL A 5 -8.52 -6.98 -11.27
N SER A 6 -9.63 -7.48 -11.78
CA SER A 6 -10.88 -6.71 -11.90
C SER A 6 -11.55 -6.46 -10.54
N ASP A 7 -11.42 -7.41 -9.60
CA ASP A 7 -12.04 -7.33 -8.28
C ASP A 7 -11.13 -7.92 -7.20
N ILE A 8 -10.40 -7.05 -6.52
CA ILE A 8 -9.51 -7.41 -5.41
C ILE A 8 -10.30 -7.86 -4.15
N VAL A 9 -11.53 -7.37 -4.00
CA VAL A 9 -12.38 -7.69 -2.84
C VAL A 9 -12.80 -9.15 -2.87
N SER A 10 -13.21 -9.67 -4.04
CA SER A 10 -13.56 -11.09 -4.19
C SER A 10 -12.40 -12.00 -3.83
N ILE A 11 -11.17 -11.63 -4.23
CA ILE A 11 -9.97 -12.40 -3.90
C ILE A 11 -9.67 -12.31 -2.39
N GLY A 12 -9.79 -11.12 -1.81
CA GLY A 12 -9.62 -10.92 -0.36
C GLY A 12 -10.60 -11.76 0.47
N LYS A 13 -11.88 -11.80 0.07
CA LYS A 13 -12.90 -12.65 0.71
C LYS A 13 -12.55 -14.12 0.59
N ALA A 14 -12.13 -14.59 -0.58
CA ALA A 14 -11.72 -15.98 -0.75
C ALA A 14 -10.52 -16.35 0.16
N CYS A 15 -9.56 -15.43 0.35
CA CYS A 15 -8.47 -15.65 1.30
C CYS A 15 -8.98 -15.74 2.74
N GLN A 16 -9.85 -14.83 3.16
CA GLN A 16 -10.47 -14.84 4.49
C GLN A 16 -11.25 -16.13 4.74
N ASP A 17 -12.10 -16.54 3.79
CA ASP A 17 -12.92 -17.75 3.88
C ASP A 17 -12.06 -19.02 3.92
N ALA A 18 -10.88 -18.98 3.32
CA ALA A 18 -9.88 -20.05 3.39
C ALA A 18 -9.08 -20.06 4.70
N GLY A 19 -9.32 -19.11 5.62
CA GLY A 19 -8.69 -19.06 6.94
C GLY A 19 -7.40 -18.24 7.02
N ALA A 20 -7.23 -17.24 6.13
CA ALA A 20 -6.11 -16.30 6.27
C ALA A 20 -6.31 -15.42 7.52
N ASP A 21 -5.25 -15.24 8.31
CA ASP A 21 -5.25 -14.36 9.50
C ASP A 21 -5.15 -12.88 9.14
N ALA A 22 -4.60 -12.56 7.99
CA ALA A 22 -4.47 -11.21 7.45
C ALA A 22 -4.26 -11.25 5.92
N VAL A 23 -4.44 -10.11 5.24
CA VAL A 23 -4.06 -9.94 3.84
C VAL A 23 -3.17 -8.73 3.67
N SER A 24 -2.17 -8.81 2.77
CA SER A 24 -1.39 -7.63 2.37
C SER A 24 -1.83 -7.12 0.99
N ALA A 25 -1.89 -5.80 0.82
CA ALA A 25 -2.25 -5.13 -0.42
C ALA A 25 -1.47 -3.81 -0.55
N ILE A 26 -0.84 -3.57 -1.68
CA ILE A 26 -0.89 -4.27 -2.97
C ILE A 26 0.50 -4.69 -3.44
N ASN A 27 0.58 -5.72 -4.28
CA ASN A 27 1.77 -5.98 -5.09
C ASN A 27 1.92 -4.89 -6.17
N THR A 28 2.95 -4.97 -6.99
CA THR A 28 3.25 -4.02 -8.07
C THR A 28 2.17 -4.00 -9.15
N VAL A 29 2.05 -2.86 -9.82
CA VAL A 29 1.17 -2.69 -10.98
C VAL A 29 1.95 -3.09 -12.24
N VAL A 30 1.33 -3.88 -13.12
CA VAL A 30 1.97 -4.27 -14.40
C VAL A 30 2.21 -3.05 -15.26
N GLY A 31 3.44 -2.89 -15.73
CA GLY A 31 3.87 -1.80 -16.58
C GLY A 31 4.81 -2.26 -17.70
N MET A 32 5.09 -1.37 -18.64
CA MET A 32 6.02 -1.55 -19.73
C MET A 32 6.86 -0.29 -19.93
N SER A 33 8.09 -0.45 -20.39
CA SER A 33 8.95 0.67 -20.79
C SER A 33 9.56 0.40 -22.17
N ILE A 34 9.51 1.39 -23.04
CA ILE A 34 9.97 1.29 -24.44
C ILE A 34 11.03 2.38 -24.69
N ASP A 35 12.14 2.00 -25.29
CA ASP A 35 13.05 2.95 -25.92
C ASP A 35 12.47 3.38 -27.27
N ALA A 36 11.99 4.61 -27.34
CA ALA A 36 11.35 5.15 -28.54
C ALA A 36 12.29 5.28 -29.75
N LYS A 37 13.62 5.33 -29.52
CA LYS A 37 14.60 5.42 -30.63
C LYS A 37 14.82 4.08 -31.30
N SER A 38 14.97 3.02 -30.51
CA SER A 38 15.26 1.67 -31.01
C SER A 38 13.99 0.82 -31.22
N GLY A 39 12.85 1.25 -30.67
CA GLY A 39 11.60 0.48 -30.65
C GLY A 39 11.64 -0.76 -29.77
N LYS A 40 12.66 -0.90 -28.92
CA LYS A 40 12.85 -2.07 -28.06
C LYS A 40 12.29 -1.85 -26.66
N SER A 41 11.86 -2.93 -26.00
CA SER A 41 11.55 -2.90 -24.57
C SER A 41 12.82 -2.63 -23.75
N ASN A 42 12.72 -1.73 -22.77
CA ASN A 42 13.76 -1.52 -21.77
C ASN A 42 13.75 -2.62 -20.68
N ILE A 43 12.69 -3.42 -20.63
CA ILE A 43 12.51 -4.50 -19.67
C ILE A 43 12.70 -5.82 -20.39
N PHE A 44 13.63 -6.66 -19.92
CA PHE A 44 13.97 -7.94 -20.55
C PHE A 44 12.74 -8.85 -20.74
N THR A 45 11.85 -8.90 -19.75
CA THR A 45 10.59 -9.67 -19.77
C THR A 45 9.45 -8.99 -20.51
N THR A 46 9.69 -7.86 -21.17
CA THR A 46 8.72 -6.98 -21.84
C THR A 46 7.82 -6.25 -20.85
N TYR A 47 7.26 -6.93 -19.87
CA TYR A 47 6.44 -6.37 -18.79
C TYR A 47 7.18 -6.49 -17.45
N GLY A 48 6.95 -5.53 -16.57
CA GLY A 48 7.51 -5.49 -15.22
C GLY A 48 6.55 -4.88 -14.22
N GLY A 49 6.90 -4.98 -12.94
CA GLY A 49 6.12 -4.39 -11.87
C GLY A 49 6.51 -2.93 -11.63
N LEU A 50 5.60 -2.01 -11.85
CA LEU A 50 5.71 -0.62 -11.40
C LEU A 50 5.53 -0.58 -9.89
N SER A 51 6.48 0.05 -9.18
CA SER A 51 6.47 0.26 -7.73
C SER A 51 6.86 1.71 -7.40
N GLY A 52 6.88 2.04 -6.10
CA GLY A 52 7.23 3.38 -5.63
C GLY A 52 6.03 4.33 -5.55
N PRO A 53 6.24 5.63 -5.29
CA PRO A 53 5.17 6.59 -4.96
C PRO A 53 4.04 6.66 -5.98
N ALA A 54 4.31 6.36 -7.26
CA ALA A 54 3.30 6.40 -8.33
C ALA A 54 2.13 5.44 -8.11
N ILE A 55 2.34 4.31 -7.39
CA ILE A 55 1.26 3.33 -7.14
C ILE A 55 0.52 3.57 -5.81
N LYS A 56 0.94 4.53 -4.98
CA LYS A 56 0.30 4.81 -3.68
C LYS A 56 -1.21 5.03 -3.80
N PRO A 57 -1.74 5.85 -4.71
CA PRO A 57 -3.19 6.04 -4.83
C PRO A 57 -3.96 4.76 -5.15
N ILE A 58 -3.35 3.84 -5.90
CA ILE A 58 -3.95 2.54 -6.23
C ILE A 58 -3.97 1.65 -4.98
N GLY A 59 -2.88 1.65 -4.21
CA GLY A 59 -2.78 0.93 -2.95
C GLY A 59 -3.79 1.39 -1.92
N LEU A 60 -3.91 2.70 -1.72
CA LEU A 60 -4.89 3.31 -0.80
C LEU A 60 -6.33 2.92 -1.16
N ALA A 61 -6.69 3.02 -2.44
CA ALA A 61 -8.02 2.64 -2.91
C ALA A 61 -8.31 1.13 -2.70
N ALA A 62 -7.32 0.27 -2.93
CA ALA A 62 -7.43 -1.17 -2.72
C ALA A 62 -7.62 -1.50 -1.23
N VAL A 63 -6.78 -0.92 -0.35
CA VAL A 63 -6.87 -1.09 1.09
C VAL A 63 -8.23 -0.64 1.62
N ASN A 64 -8.71 0.52 1.21
CA ASN A 64 -10.01 1.03 1.66
C ASN A 64 -11.17 0.12 1.23
N LYS A 65 -11.17 -0.39 0.00
CA LYS A 65 -12.18 -1.37 -0.46
C LYS A 65 -12.14 -2.66 0.34
N LEU A 66 -10.94 -3.18 0.63
CA LEU A 66 -10.75 -4.38 1.43
C LEU A 66 -11.21 -4.16 2.88
N TYR A 67 -10.84 -3.04 3.50
CA TYR A 67 -11.24 -2.68 4.86
C TYR A 67 -12.76 -2.65 5.03
N ASN A 68 -13.48 -2.08 4.06
CA ASN A 68 -14.95 -2.05 4.07
C ASN A 68 -15.62 -3.40 3.76
N SER A 69 -14.85 -4.44 3.46
CA SER A 69 -15.39 -5.72 2.96
C SER A 69 -14.93 -6.95 3.72
N LEU A 70 -13.80 -6.86 4.45
CA LEU A 70 -13.19 -7.96 5.20
C LEU A 70 -13.28 -7.70 6.71
N SER A 71 -13.19 -8.77 7.49
CA SER A 71 -13.10 -8.72 8.96
C SER A 71 -11.70 -9.04 9.50
N ILE A 72 -10.77 -9.45 8.62
CA ILE A 72 -9.38 -9.72 8.98
C ILE A 72 -8.49 -8.50 8.76
N PRO A 73 -7.36 -8.37 9.49
CA PRO A 73 -6.42 -7.30 9.35
C PRO A 73 -5.88 -7.13 7.94
N ILE A 74 -5.60 -5.87 7.55
CA ILE A 74 -5.01 -5.54 6.26
C ILE A 74 -3.64 -4.89 6.49
N ILE A 75 -2.63 -5.41 5.79
CA ILE A 75 -1.28 -4.86 5.78
C ILE A 75 -1.16 -4.02 4.49
N GLY A 76 -1.09 -2.69 4.64
CA GLY A 76 -1.00 -1.78 3.51
C GLY A 76 0.41 -1.72 2.93
N MET A 77 0.53 -1.77 1.60
CA MET A 77 1.83 -1.59 0.92
C MET A 77 1.67 -0.98 -0.47
N GLY A 78 2.70 -0.24 -0.88
CA GLY A 78 2.81 0.38 -2.20
C GLY A 78 3.05 1.88 -2.13
N GLY A 79 4.27 2.30 -2.49
CA GLY A 79 4.64 3.70 -2.61
C GLY A 79 4.87 4.48 -1.32
N ILE A 80 5.01 3.81 -0.19
CA ILE A 80 5.27 4.43 1.11
C ILE A 80 6.73 4.89 1.16
N VAL A 81 6.94 6.20 1.43
CA VAL A 81 8.27 6.83 1.56
C VAL A 81 8.33 7.86 2.69
N SER A 82 7.20 8.20 3.32
CA SER A 82 7.10 9.19 4.39
C SER A 82 6.11 8.77 5.49
N SER A 83 6.15 9.42 6.64
CA SER A 83 5.18 9.22 7.73
C SER A 83 3.76 9.57 7.30
N SER A 84 3.59 10.59 6.45
CA SER A 84 2.28 10.92 5.87
C SER A 84 1.71 9.76 5.06
N ASP A 85 2.56 9.06 4.25
CA ASP A 85 2.09 7.89 3.50
C ASP A 85 1.65 6.76 4.44
N VAL A 86 2.39 6.53 5.54
CA VAL A 86 2.00 5.56 6.58
C VAL A 86 0.63 5.94 7.15
N ALA A 87 0.46 7.21 7.57
CA ALA A 87 -0.80 7.71 8.13
C ALA A 87 -1.97 7.55 7.14
N GLU A 88 -1.77 7.86 5.85
CA GLU A 88 -2.78 7.67 4.81
C GLU A 88 -3.23 6.20 4.69
N TYR A 89 -2.29 5.24 4.75
CA TYR A 89 -2.63 3.82 4.71
C TYR A 89 -3.40 3.37 5.96
N ILE A 90 -3.04 3.85 7.16
CA ILE A 90 -3.77 3.56 8.38
C ILE A 90 -5.19 4.16 8.31
N LEU A 91 -5.32 5.42 7.90
CA LEU A 91 -6.62 6.07 7.69
C LEU A 91 -7.49 5.31 6.66
N ALA A 92 -6.88 4.75 5.61
CA ALA A 92 -7.59 3.93 4.62
C ALA A 92 -8.07 2.58 5.17
N GLY A 93 -7.55 2.12 6.31
CA GLY A 93 -7.98 0.90 7.01
C GLY A 93 -6.91 -0.17 7.20
N SER A 94 -5.63 0.15 6.95
CA SER A 94 -4.54 -0.77 7.29
C SER A 94 -4.32 -0.82 8.80
N THR A 95 -4.03 -2.01 9.33
CA THR A 95 -3.57 -2.19 10.72
C THR A 95 -2.06 -2.06 10.85
N SER A 96 -1.35 -2.24 9.75
CA SER A 96 0.11 -2.06 9.65
C SER A 96 0.49 -1.80 8.19
N VAL A 97 1.76 -1.46 7.96
CA VAL A 97 2.27 -1.20 6.60
C VAL A 97 3.53 -1.99 6.31
N GLN A 98 3.79 -2.22 5.02
CA GLN A 98 5.04 -2.78 4.52
C GLN A 98 5.70 -1.79 3.56
N VAL A 99 7.03 -1.65 3.70
CA VAL A 99 7.85 -0.78 2.87
C VAL A 99 8.80 -1.63 2.04
N GLY A 100 8.67 -1.54 0.72
CA GLY A 100 9.49 -2.29 -0.22
C GLY A 100 10.53 -1.41 -0.91
N THR A 101 10.15 -0.82 -2.03
CA THR A 101 11.04 -0.11 -2.98
C THR A 101 11.88 1.01 -2.34
N ALA A 102 11.37 1.70 -1.33
CA ALA A 102 12.11 2.76 -0.64
C ALA A 102 13.41 2.25 0.00
N ASN A 103 13.43 1.00 0.49
CA ASN A 103 14.62 0.39 1.08
C ASN A 103 15.77 0.19 0.08
N PHE A 104 15.51 0.12 -1.22
CA PHE A 104 16.57 0.06 -2.24
C PHE A 104 17.32 1.41 -2.39
N ARG A 105 16.64 2.51 -2.05
CA ARG A 105 17.24 3.85 -2.07
C ARG A 105 17.89 4.22 -0.74
N ASN A 106 17.25 3.87 0.36
CA ASN A 106 17.72 4.06 1.73
C ASN A 106 17.35 2.82 2.57
N PRO A 107 18.32 1.94 2.88
CA PRO A 107 18.11 0.76 3.70
C PRO A 107 17.59 1.06 5.12
N GLY A 108 17.84 2.26 5.64
CA GLY A 108 17.33 2.72 6.93
C GLY A 108 15.87 3.20 6.93
N THR A 109 15.20 3.18 5.77
CA THR A 109 13.83 3.73 5.62
C THR A 109 12.85 3.20 6.68
N GLY A 110 12.97 1.93 7.07
CA GLY A 110 12.09 1.34 8.08
C GLY A 110 12.25 2.00 9.46
N GLU A 111 13.48 2.21 9.92
CA GLU A 111 13.78 2.92 11.18
C GLU A 111 13.34 4.37 11.11
N ASP A 112 13.74 5.07 10.03
CA ASP A 112 13.35 6.46 9.80
C ASP A 112 11.84 6.66 9.88
N LEU A 113 11.06 5.77 9.26
CA LEU A 113 9.60 5.86 9.25
C LEU A 113 8.99 5.59 10.63
N ILE A 114 9.57 4.71 11.46
CA ILE A 114 9.11 4.48 12.84
C ILE A 114 9.25 5.76 13.66
N ASP A 115 10.41 6.42 13.59
CA ASP A 115 10.65 7.67 14.32
C ASP A 115 9.76 8.80 13.82
N MET A 116 9.63 8.92 12.50
CA MET A 116 8.79 9.93 11.86
C MET A 116 7.30 9.75 12.18
N ILE A 117 6.78 8.52 12.22
CA ILE A 117 5.35 8.29 12.51
C ILE A 117 5.04 8.54 13.99
N ASN A 118 5.96 8.24 14.89
CA ASN A 118 5.82 8.57 16.31
C ASN A 118 5.74 10.10 16.50
N THR A 119 6.58 10.86 15.81
CA THR A 119 6.54 12.32 15.80
C THR A 119 5.22 12.81 15.22
N TYR A 120 4.79 12.27 14.08
CA TYR A 120 3.54 12.63 13.41
C TYR A 120 2.31 12.45 14.33
N VAL A 121 2.21 11.32 15.03
CA VAL A 121 1.12 11.07 15.98
C VAL A 121 1.17 12.08 17.14
N GLY A 122 2.36 12.37 17.66
CA GLY A 122 2.53 13.35 18.74
C GLY A 122 2.15 14.80 18.37
N GLU A 123 2.26 15.16 17.11
CA GLU A 123 1.90 16.48 16.57
C GLU A 123 0.45 16.55 16.04
N SER A 124 -0.20 15.41 15.90
CA SER A 124 -1.56 15.29 15.37
C SER A 124 -2.62 15.38 16.47
N ASN A 125 -3.90 15.39 16.08
CA ASN A 125 -5.03 15.27 17.01
C ASN A 125 -5.34 13.82 17.41
N TRP A 126 -4.59 12.84 16.89
CA TRP A 126 -4.78 11.43 17.18
C TRP A 126 -3.95 11.02 18.40
N LYS A 127 -4.50 10.15 19.25
CA LYS A 127 -3.78 9.64 20.44
C LYS A 127 -2.90 8.43 20.11
N SER A 128 -3.24 7.71 19.04
CA SER A 128 -2.49 6.54 18.56
C SER A 128 -2.82 6.24 17.10
N LEU A 129 -2.00 5.38 16.47
CA LEU A 129 -2.29 4.86 15.14
C LEU A 129 -3.59 4.03 15.13
N ASP A 130 -3.88 3.31 16.20
CA ASP A 130 -5.10 2.48 16.29
C ASP A 130 -6.37 3.32 16.20
N GLU A 131 -6.36 4.54 16.74
CA GLU A 131 -7.50 5.46 16.59
C GLU A 131 -7.72 5.92 15.15
N MET A 132 -6.68 5.88 14.32
CA MET A 132 -6.73 6.33 12.92
C MET A 132 -7.30 5.26 11.98
N ILE A 133 -7.29 3.97 12.37
CA ILE A 133 -7.62 2.87 11.46
C ILE A 133 -9.02 3.06 10.86
N GLY A 134 -9.06 3.22 9.54
CA GLY A 134 -10.30 3.34 8.78
C GLY A 134 -11.08 4.65 9.00
N LYS A 135 -10.43 5.70 9.50
CA LYS A 135 -11.08 6.99 9.81
C LYS A 135 -11.01 7.99 8.66
N VAL A 136 -10.74 7.54 7.44
CA VAL A 136 -10.82 8.44 6.28
C VAL A 136 -12.24 8.99 6.13
N GLU A 137 -12.38 10.30 6.07
CA GLU A 137 -13.65 10.96 5.76
C GLU A 137 -13.84 11.00 4.24
N THR A 138 -14.96 10.47 3.76
CA THR A 138 -15.33 10.49 2.35
C THR A 138 -16.37 11.58 2.09
N HIS A 139 -16.23 12.29 0.97
CA HIS A 139 -17.26 13.22 0.50
C HIS A 139 -18.42 12.42 -0.08
N ASN A 140 -19.60 12.49 0.55
CA ASN A 140 -20.85 11.94 0.03
C ASN A 140 -21.53 12.97 -0.87
#